data_b14a37a92261bc2084bab03a9a45570c
#
_entry.id   b14a37a92261bc2084bab03a9a45570c
#
_cell.length_a   1.000
_cell.length_b   1.000
_cell.length_c   1.000
_cell.angle_alpha   90.00
_cell.angle_beta   90.00
_cell.angle_gamma   90.00
#
_symmetry.space_group_name_H-M   'P 1'
#
loop_
_entity.id
_entity.type
_entity.pdbx_description
1 polymer ?
#
loop_
_entity_poly.entity_id
_entity_poly.type
_entity_poly.pdbx_seq_one_letter_code
_entity_poly.pdbx_strand_id
1 'polypeptide(L)' 'MAADLRELEEMIRAALPGAEVQVLDEGGGDHLRAIVSAAEFDGLSRIDQHRLVRAAVRSRFDDGTIHALSIQTSTP' A
#
# COMPACT_ATOMS: atom_id res chain seq x y z
N MET A 1 13.20 -2.66 -13.21
CA MET A 1 12.22 -1.64 -13.66
C MET A 1 11.55 -1.01 -12.46
N ALA A 2 11.21 0.26 -12.57
CA ALA A 2 10.50 0.95 -11.52
C ALA A 2 9.07 0.42 -11.38
N ALA A 3 8.54 0.42 -10.16
CA ALA A 3 7.15 0.06 -9.92
C ALA A 3 6.22 1.10 -10.54
N ASP A 4 5.09 0.66 -11.07
CA ASP A 4 4.03 1.55 -11.51
C ASP A 4 3.20 1.97 -10.28
N LEU A 5 3.39 3.20 -9.84
CA LEU A 5 2.75 3.71 -8.62
C LEU A 5 1.23 3.72 -8.73
N ARG A 6 0.71 4.04 -9.92
CA ARG A 6 -0.75 4.04 -10.15
C ARG A 6 -1.32 2.63 -10.06
N GLU A 7 -0.63 1.64 -10.61
CA GLU A 7 -1.05 0.24 -10.50
C GLU A 7 -1.13 -0.18 -9.04
N LEU A 8 -0.12 0.17 -8.24
CA LEU A 8 -0.12 -0.16 -6.82
C LEU A 8 -1.27 0.52 -6.08
N GLU A 9 -1.56 1.78 -6.40
CA GLU A 9 -2.69 2.48 -5.82
C GLU A 9 -4.00 1.77 -6.15
N GLU A 10 -4.17 1.33 -7.38
CA GLU A 10 -5.37 0.62 -7.81
C GLU A 10 -5.49 -0.74 -7.13
N MET A 11 -4.38 -1.45 -6.94
CA MET A 11 -4.37 -2.73 -6.23
C MET A 11 -4.84 -2.56 -4.79
N ILE A 12 -4.39 -1.50 -4.13
CA ILE A 12 -4.81 -1.20 -2.74
C ILE A 12 -6.29 -0.83 -2.70
N ARG A 13 -6.75 0.00 -3.65
CA ARG A 13 -8.18 0.37 -3.72
C ARG A 13 -9.08 -0.83 -4.00
N ALA A 14 -8.61 -1.78 -4.79
CA ALA A 14 -9.37 -3.00 -5.06
C ALA A 14 -9.58 -3.84 -3.80
N ALA A 15 -8.57 -3.88 -2.92
CA ALA A 15 -8.64 -4.58 -1.65
C ALA A 15 -9.42 -3.81 -0.59
N LEU A 16 -9.41 -2.48 -0.65
CA LEU A 16 -10.03 -1.58 0.33
C LEU A 16 -10.91 -0.57 -0.42
N PRO A 17 -12.10 -0.99 -0.88
CA PRO A 17 -12.98 -0.11 -1.67
C PRO A 17 -13.31 1.17 -0.91
N GLY A 18 -13.20 2.30 -1.61
CA GLY A 18 -13.43 3.62 -1.01
C GLY A 18 -12.23 4.22 -0.30
N ALA A 19 -11.10 3.51 -0.22
CA ALA A 19 -9.91 4.04 0.41
C ALA A 19 -9.31 5.20 -0.39
N GLU A 20 -8.73 6.16 0.32
CA GLU A 20 -7.86 7.16 -0.28
C GLU A 20 -6.44 6.63 -0.21
N VAL A 21 -5.78 6.53 -1.36
CA VAL A 21 -4.48 5.88 -1.49
C VAL A 21 -3.52 6.78 -2.26
N GLN A 22 -2.32 6.93 -1.70
CA GLN A 22 -1.23 7.60 -2.39
C GLN A 22 0.02 6.73 -2.23
N VAL A 23 0.70 6.46 -3.33
CA VAL A 23 1.97 5.73 -3.31
C VAL A 23 3.06 6.64 -3.85
N LEU A 24 4.14 6.75 -3.11
CA LEU A 24 5.28 7.63 -3.43
C LEU A 24 6.54 6.79 -3.59
N ASP A 25 7.39 7.21 -4.54
CA ASP A 25 8.72 6.63 -4.73
C ASP A 25 9.70 7.37 -3.82
N GLU A 26 10.32 6.64 -2.91
CA GLU A 26 11.31 7.20 -1.96
C GLU A 26 12.74 7.00 -2.42
N GLY A 27 12.95 6.35 -3.56
CA GLY A 27 14.28 6.17 -4.13
C GLY A 27 14.40 4.88 -4.93
N GLY A 28 14.97 4.97 -6.13
CA GLY A 28 15.29 3.83 -6.97
C GLY A 28 14.11 3.12 -7.61
N GLY A 29 12.88 3.54 -7.36
CA GLY A 29 11.69 2.92 -7.94
C GLY A 29 11.20 1.66 -7.25
N ASP A 30 11.91 1.18 -6.22
CA ASP A 30 11.57 -0.05 -5.49
C ASP A 30 11.49 0.14 -3.98
N HIS A 31 11.82 1.33 -3.48
CA HIS A 31 11.63 1.74 -2.09
C HIS A 31 10.49 2.75 -2.06
N LEU A 32 9.32 2.32 -1.59
CA LEU A 32 8.08 3.07 -1.75
C LEU A 32 7.45 3.40 -0.40
N ARG A 33 6.56 4.39 -0.41
CA ARG A 33 5.69 4.71 0.73
C ARG A 33 4.25 4.68 0.27
N ALA A 34 3.39 3.97 0.99
CA ALA A 34 1.96 3.97 0.79
C ALA A 34 1.28 4.73 1.94
N ILE A 35 0.44 5.70 1.59
CA ILE A 35 -0.36 6.46 2.54
C ILE A 35 -1.81 6.09 2.25
N VAL A 36 -2.48 5.43 3.20
CA VAL A 36 -3.80 4.85 2.98
C VAL A 36 -4.75 5.26 4.09
N SER A 37 -5.89 5.85 3.70
CA SER A 37 -6.99 6.16 4.61
C SER A 37 -8.19 5.30 4.21
N ALA A 38 -8.69 4.49 5.12
CA ALA A 38 -9.77 3.56 4.83
C ALA A 38 -10.68 3.35 6.03
N ALA A 39 -11.99 3.31 5.79
CA ALA A 39 -12.96 3.04 6.85
C ALA A 39 -12.78 1.64 7.44
N GLU A 40 -12.28 0.70 6.65
CA GLU A 40 -12.03 -0.68 7.07
C GLU A 40 -10.98 -0.77 8.18
N PHE A 41 -10.17 0.27 8.37
CA PHE A 41 -9.14 0.30 9.41
C PHE A 41 -9.71 0.56 10.81
N ASP A 42 -10.95 1.03 10.90
CA ASP A 42 -11.56 1.34 12.18
C ASP A 42 -11.62 0.08 13.06
N GLY A 43 -11.13 0.22 14.30
CA GLY A 43 -11.09 -0.90 15.24
C GLY A 43 -9.93 -1.87 15.05
N LEU A 44 -9.11 -1.71 14.02
CA LEU A 44 -7.95 -2.57 13.80
C LEU A 44 -6.69 -1.98 14.43
N SER A 45 -5.79 -2.85 14.90
CA SER A 45 -4.47 -2.44 15.33
C SER A 45 -3.67 -1.90 14.14
N ARG A 46 -2.62 -1.12 14.42
CA ARG A 46 -1.75 -0.62 13.35
C ARG A 46 -1.13 -1.76 12.56
N ILE A 47 -0.72 -2.83 13.23
CA ILE A 47 -0.15 -4.02 12.56
C ILE A 47 -1.16 -4.64 11.59
N ASP A 48 -2.40 -4.79 12.02
CA ASP A 48 -3.44 -5.38 11.17
C ASP A 48 -3.78 -4.47 9.98
N GLN A 49 -3.80 -3.15 10.20
CA GLN A 49 -3.98 -2.19 9.11
C GLN A 49 -2.86 -2.32 8.07
N HIS A 50 -1.61 -2.40 8.52
CA HIS A 50 -0.45 -2.55 7.64
C HIS A 50 -0.48 -3.88 6.89
N ARG A 51 -0.93 -4.95 7.54
CA ARG A 51 -1.07 -6.26 6.90
C ARG A 51 -2.05 -6.23 5.74
N LEU A 52 -3.16 -5.50 5.88
CA LEU A 52 -4.14 -5.37 4.80
C LEU A 52 -3.53 -4.67 3.58
N VAL A 53 -2.81 -3.58 3.80
CA VAL A 53 -2.15 -2.86 2.71
C VAL A 53 -1.09 -3.74 2.05
N ARG A 54 -0.26 -4.39 2.85
CA ARG A 54 0.81 -5.24 2.33
C ARG A 54 0.26 -6.42 1.54
N ALA A 55 -0.82 -7.04 2.02
CA ALA A 55 -1.47 -8.15 1.32
C ALA A 55 -2.00 -7.71 -0.05
N ALA A 56 -2.48 -6.48 -0.16
CA ALA A 56 -3.03 -5.95 -1.41
C ALA A 56 -1.98 -5.90 -2.54
N VAL A 57 -0.71 -5.70 -2.19
CA VAL A 57 0.38 -5.56 -3.15
C VAL A 57 1.41 -6.71 -3.05
N ARG A 58 1.01 -7.80 -2.41
CA ARG A 58 1.93 -8.92 -2.13
C ARG A 58 2.58 -9.48 -3.38
N SER A 59 1.84 -9.57 -4.49
CA SER A 59 2.39 -10.11 -5.73
C SER A 59 3.58 -9.30 -6.23
N ARG A 60 3.65 -8.02 -5.91
CA ARG A 60 4.74 -7.14 -6.32
C ARG A 60 5.97 -7.28 -5.43
N PHE A 61 5.79 -7.72 -4.17
CA PHE A 61 6.92 -8.17 -3.36
C PHE A 61 7.46 -9.50 -3.89
N ASP A 62 6.55 -10.42 -4.22
CA ASP A 62 6.92 -11.77 -4.65
C ASP A 62 7.69 -11.74 -5.97
N ASP A 63 7.35 -10.84 -6.90
CA ASP A 63 8.03 -10.74 -8.20
C ASP A 63 9.25 -9.81 -8.17
N GLY A 64 9.59 -9.23 -7.02
CA GLY A 64 10.74 -8.37 -6.87
C GLY A 64 10.55 -6.92 -7.31
N THR A 65 9.33 -6.53 -7.71
CA THR A 65 9.04 -5.14 -8.11
C THR A 65 9.20 -4.18 -6.94
N ILE A 66 8.78 -4.59 -5.74
CA ILE A 66 8.92 -3.80 -4.51
C ILE A 66 9.93 -4.49 -3.60
N HIS A 67 10.95 -3.78 -3.13
CA HIS A 67 11.90 -4.27 -2.14
C HIS A 67 11.56 -3.78 -0.73
N ALA A 68 11.08 -2.54 -0.60
CA ALA A 68 10.70 -2.00 0.69
C ALA A 68 9.46 -1.12 0.53
N LEU A 69 8.55 -1.22 1.49
CA LEU A 69 7.32 -0.42 1.52
C LEU A 69 7.08 0.10 2.93
N SER A 70 7.18 1.41 3.08
CA SER A 70 6.72 2.10 4.28
C SER A 70 5.22 2.32 4.18
N ILE A 71 4.49 2.08 5.24
CA ILE A 71 3.03 2.16 5.22
C ILE A 71 2.57 3.12 6.31
N GLN A 72 1.74 4.09 5.93
CA GLN A 72 1.04 4.97 6.85
C GLN A 72 -0.46 4.76 6.67
N THR A 73 -1.16 4.48 7.75
CA THR A 73 -2.59 4.20 7.72
C THR A 73 -3.35 5.13 8.65
N SER A 74 -4.59 5.43 8.26
CA SER A 74 -5.51 6.23 9.07
C SER A 74 -6.94 5.89 8.70
N THR A 75 -7.87 6.30 9.56
CA THR A 75 -9.30 6.30 9.22
C THR A 75 -9.71 7.68 8.74
N PRO A 76 -10.72 7.76 7.84
CA PRO A 76 -11.24 9.04 7.38
C PRO A 76 -11.82 9.85 8.52
#